data_946bf1cf74075067f047adfe45cb67bf
#
_entry.id   946bf1cf74075067f047adfe45cb67bf
#
_cell.length_a   1.000
_cell.length_b   1.000
_cell.length_c   1.000
_cell.angle_alpha   90.00
_cell.angle_beta   90.00
_cell.angle_gamma   90.00
#
_symmetry.space_group_name_H-M   'P 1'
#
loop_
_entity.id
_entity.type
_entity.pdbx_description
1 polymer ?
#
loop_
_entity_poly.entity_id
_entity_poly.type
_entity_poly.pdbx_seq_one_letter_code
_entity_poly.pdbx_strand_id
1 'polypeptide(L)'
;MAAPNRPVAEADLSRFPGLDLLATAVVILDGGYVVRYANSAAENLLGSGARILVGQPFVPLFTDNASLEGMLAEAVAVRWSYRAQTVGYERPGSEPLPLSCVVTPIDTAGLPLLVELRPIQEQLRVEREERLLEQQEATRELLRNLAHEIKNPLGGLRGSAQLLEGELDRPELREYTQVIIKEADRLQVLLDRLLTPRSAVQLVAVNIHEVLERVRSLVQAEFPAGISVLRNYDPSVPDLVGDIEQLIQAVLNVVRNAAQALLSGQNGGRGGTIVLRTRAARQVTIARQRHKLALELQVIDDGPGVPEEIRDRVFNPLVSGREGGSGIGLALVQTYAQNHGGVVEFDSRPGRTIFTLLLPLT
;
A
#
# COMPACT_ATOMS: atom_id res chain seq x y z
N MET A 1 18.22 62.66 -6.29
CA MET A 1 18.32 62.58 -4.80
C MET A 1 17.43 61.47 -4.34
N ALA A 2 18.02 60.31 -4.05
CA ALA A 2 17.29 59.16 -3.53
C ALA A 2 17.08 59.36 -2.02
N ALA A 3 15.84 59.19 -1.55
CA ALA A 3 15.49 59.27 -0.15
C ALA A 3 16.14 58.09 0.63
N PRO A 4 16.62 58.31 1.84
CA PRO A 4 17.26 57.27 2.62
C PRO A 4 16.22 56.23 3.09
N ASN A 5 16.56 54.98 2.86
CA ASN A 5 15.86 53.79 3.35
C ASN A 5 15.81 53.86 4.90
N ARG A 6 14.64 54.16 5.47
CA ARG A 6 14.44 54.06 6.93
C ARG A 6 14.48 52.57 7.31
N PRO A 7 15.25 52.18 8.32
CA PRO A 7 15.17 50.83 8.85
C PRO A 7 13.75 50.59 9.36
N VAL A 8 13.09 49.54 8.85
CA VAL A 8 11.82 49.06 9.36
C VAL A 8 12.07 48.66 10.81
N ALA A 9 11.42 49.33 11.74
CA ALA A 9 11.51 49.07 13.16
C ALA A 9 11.30 47.60 13.42
N GLU A 10 12.12 47.00 14.29
CA GLU A 10 11.89 45.64 14.86
C GLU A 10 10.42 45.54 15.22
N ALA A 11 9.70 44.64 14.52
CA ALA A 11 8.29 44.39 14.80
C ALA A 11 8.24 43.85 16.22
N ASP A 12 7.67 44.63 17.11
CA ASP A 12 7.51 44.30 18.52
C ASP A 12 6.72 42.99 18.61
N LEU A 13 7.38 41.87 18.94
CA LEU A 13 6.83 40.55 19.08
C LEU A 13 5.67 40.50 20.08
N SER A 14 5.53 41.53 20.93
CA SER A 14 4.42 41.69 21.88
C SER A 14 3.07 42.07 21.25
N ARG A 15 3.01 42.34 19.93
CA ARG A 15 1.80 42.82 19.26
C ARG A 15 0.69 41.74 19.09
N PHE A 16 1.02 40.46 19.16
CA PHE A 16 0.08 39.38 18.87
C PHE A 16 0.06 38.29 19.97
N PRO A 17 -0.10 38.59 21.24
CA PRO A 17 0.02 37.62 22.33
C PRO A 17 -1.03 36.48 22.26
N GLY A 18 -2.16 36.71 21.59
CA GLY A 18 -3.18 35.69 21.39
C GLY A 18 -2.80 34.62 20.38
N LEU A 19 -1.90 34.90 19.45
CA LEU A 19 -1.49 33.92 18.42
C LEU A 19 -0.57 32.84 18.98
N ASP A 20 0.16 33.12 20.06
CA ASP A 20 1.03 32.14 20.73
C ASP A 20 0.25 31.05 21.49
N LEU A 21 -1.02 31.31 21.77
CA LEU A 21 -1.91 30.33 22.42
C LEU A 21 -2.54 29.35 21.43
N LEU A 22 -2.40 29.60 20.12
CA LEU A 22 -2.95 28.75 19.08
C LEU A 22 -2.10 27.50 18.87
N ALA A 23 -2.77 26.33 18.76
CA ALA A 23 -2.12 25.11 18.37
C ALA A 23 -1.78 25.05 16.85
N THR A 24 -2.39 25.93 16.05
CA THR A 24 -2.09 26.09 14.63
C THR A 24 -0.82 26.91 14.46
N ALA A 25 0.09 26.45 13.59
CA ALA A 25 1.27 27.20 13.23
C ALA A 25 0.87 28.45 12.41
N VAL A 26 1.21 29.64 12.94
CA VAL A 26 0.89 30.92 12.33
C VAL A 26 2.17 31.71 12.07
N VAL A 27 2.28 32.24 10.84
CA VAL A 27 3.37 33.11 10.39
C VAL A 27 2.76 34.39 9.81
N ILE A 28 3.32 35.55 10.10
CA ILE A 28 2.92 36.82 9.49
C ILE A 28 4.06 37.31 8.59
N LEU A 29 3.68 37.68 7.37
CA LEU A 29 4.62 38.13 6.34
C LEU A 29 4.41 39.61 6.03
N ASP A 30 5.52 40.27 5.63
CA ASP A 30 5.43 41.58 5.02
C ASP A 30 5.14 41.53 3.51
N GLY A 31 5.07 42.67 2.86
CA GLY A 31 4.81 42.81 1.42
C GLY A 31 5.91 42.23 0.51
N GLY A 32 7.06 41.86 1.04
CA GLY A 32 8.16 41.19 0.36
C GLY A 32 8.23 39.69 0.69
N TYR A 33 7.19 39.14 1.32
CA TYR A 33 7.10 37.71 1.76
C TYR A 33 8.18 37.33 2.77
N VAL A 34 8.68 38.27 3.55
CA VAL A 34 9.64 38.04 4.62
C VAL A 34 8.89 37.78 5.92
N VAL A 35 9.29 36.76 6.66
CA VAL A 35 8.70 36.41 7.96
C VAL A 35 8.95 37.54 8.96
N ARG A 36 7.87 38.05 9.55
CA ARG A 36 7.92 39.09 10.59
C ARG A 36 7.45 38.61 11.95
N TYR A 37 6.68 37.54 11.98
CA TYR A 37 6.24 36.88 13.18
C TYR A 37 6.06 35.40 12.94
N ALA A 38 6.37 34.58 13.91
CA ALA A 38 6.05 33.14 13.95
C ALA A 38 5.67 32.78 15.39
N ASN A 39 4.54 32.10 15.58
CA ASN A 39 4.10 31.65 16.91
C ASN A 39 4.83 30.35 17.33
N SER A 40 4.68 29.97 18.60
CA SER A 40 5.31 28.78 19.17
C SER A 40 4.97 27.50 18.41
N ALA A 41 3.75 27.39 17.85
CA ALA A 41 3.35 26.25 17.03
C ALA A 41 4.10 26.21 15.68
N ALA A 42 4.37 27.37 15.07
CA ALA A 42 5.18 27.46 13.85
C ALA A 42 6.65 27.11 14.12
N GLU A 43 7.22 27.52 15.25
CA GLU A 43 8.58 27.13 15.66
C GLU A 43 8.70 25.59 15.76
N ASN A 44 7.73 24.95 16.44
CA ASN A 44 7.70 23.50 16.60
C ASN A 44 7.51 22.77 15.26
N LEU A 45 6.62 23.27 14.40
CA LEU A 45 6.33 22.66 13.10
C LEU A 45 7.52 22.74 12.15
N LEU A 46 8.14 23.94 12.06
CA LEU A 46 9.27 24.21 11.17
C LEU A 46 10.62 23.79 11.79
N GLY A 47 10.65 23.39 13.06
CA GLY A 47 11.87 22.97 13.75
C GLY A 47 12.92 24.09 13.89
N SER A 48 12.50 25.34 13.83
CA SER A 48 13.36 26.52 13.88
C SER A 48 12.76 27.59 14.79
N GLY A 49 13.55 28.15 15.69
CA GLY A 49 13.05 29.18 16.59
C GLY A 49 12.68 30.46 15.86
N ALA A 50 11.73 31.24 16.41
CA ALA A 50 11.28 32.53 15.83
C ALA A 50 12.41 33.48 15.53
N ARG A 51 13.48 33.53 16.36
CA ARG A 51 14.67 34.36 16.13
C ARG A 51 15.43 34.03 14.84
N ILE A 52 15.31 32.77 14.35
CA ILE A 52 15.93 32.33 13.10
C ILE A 52 14.99 32.58 11.94
N LEU A 53 13.68 32.30 12.13
CA LEU A 53 12.66 32.45 11.10
C LEU A 53 12.37 33.90 10.74
N VAL A 54 12.32 34.78 11.73
CA VAL A 54 12.05 36.21 11.52
C VAL A 54 13.19 36.84 10.72
N GLY A 55 12.82 37.52 9.65
CA GLY A 55 13.77 38.17 8.71
C GLY A 55 14.16 37.25 7.54
N GLN A 56 13.77 35.98 7.54
CA GLN A 56 14.01 35.08 6.41
C GLN A 56 12.90 35.17 5.36
N PRO A 57 13.23 35.02 4.07
CA PRO A 57 12.23 34.89 3.02
C PRO A 57 11.44 33.57 3.23
N PHE A 58 10.10 33.66 3.15
CA PHE A 58 9.20 32.53 3.44
C PHE A 58 9.17 31.48 2.34
N VAL A 59 9.12 31.90 1.07
CA VAL A 59 8.96 31.03 -0.10
C VAL A 59 10.05 29.96 -0.21
N PRO A 60 11.34 30.25 -0.02
CA PRO A 60 12.42 29.26 -0.17
C PRO A 60 12.40 28.12 0.86
N LEU A 61 11.55 28.18 1.88
CA LEU A 61 11.40 27.12 2.87
C LEU A 61 10.63 25.90 2.32
N PHE A 62 10.02 26.01 1.12
CA PHE A 62 9.11 25.02 0.55
C PHE A 62 9.58 24.53 -0.81
N THR A 63 9.09 23.36 -1.22
CA THR A 63 9.51 22.69 -2.47
C THR A 63 8.91 23.30 -3.72
N ASP A 64 7.69 23.85 -3.66
CA ASP A 64 6.97 24.46 -4.80
C ASP A 64 6.94 25.98 -4.66
N ASN A 65 8.08 26.60 -4.92
CA ASN A 65 8.27 28.04 -4.74
C ASN A 65 7.40 28.88 -5.68
N ALA A 66 7.27 28.48 -6.94
CA ALA A 66 6.54 29.28 -7.95
C ALA A 66 5.03 29.33 -7.68
N SER A 67 4.46 28.18 -7.30
CA SER A 67 3.04 28.08 -6.96
C SER A 67 2.70 28.83 -5.67
N LEU A 68 3.56 28.71 -4.65
CA LEU A 68 3.40 29.43 -3.38
C LEU A 68 3.51 30.94 -3.58
N GLU A 69 4.48 31.42 -4.37
CA GLU A 69 4.65 32.84 -4.67
C GLU A 69 3.45 33.42 -5.42
N GLY A 70 2.89 32.65 -6.39
CA GLY A 70 1.65 33.00 -7.08
C GLY A 70 0.47 33.16 -6.12
N MET A 71 0.30 32.22 -5.17
CA MET A 71 -0.75 32.28 -4.16
C MET A 71 -0.61 33.50 -3.24
N LEU A 72 0.60 33.82 -2.80
CA LEU A 72 0.89 35.00 -1.96
C LEU A 72 0.58 36.29 -2.72
N ALA A 73 0.98 36.38 -4.00
CA ALA A 73 0.71 37.54 -4.85
C ALA A 73 -0.79 37.77 -5.07
N GLU A 74 -1.55 36.68 -5.34
CA GLU A 74 -3.01 36.76 -5.46
C GLU A 74 -3.67 37.21 -4.16
N ALA A 75 -3.21 36.74 -3.00
CA ALA A 75 -3.76 37.12 -1.71
C ALA A 75 -3.56 38.62 -1.41
N VAL A 76 -2.45 39.17 -1.84
CA VAL A 76 -2.17 40.64 -1.73
C VAL A 76 -3.08 41.41 -2.68
N ALA A 77 -3.30 40.95 -3.92
CA ALA A 77 -4.08 41.62 -4.93
C ALA A 77 -5.59 41.61 -4.63
N VAL A 78 -6.10 40.49 -4.09
CA VAL A 78 -7.53 40.26 -3.83
C VAL A 78 -7.80 40.25 -2.32
N ARG A 79 -7.98 41.42 -1.74
CA ARG A 79 -8.05 41.68 -0.30
C ARG A 79 -9.13 40.96 0.51
N TRP A 80 -9.97 40.09 -0.08
CA TRP A 80 -11.16 39.52 0.57
C TRP A 80 -11.28 37.99 0.52
N SER A 81 -10.30 37.23 -0.01
CA SER A 81 -10.37 35.78 -0.06
C SER A 81 -9.13 35.15 0.56
N TYR A 82 -9.36 34.13 1.40
CA TYR A 82 -8.29 33.22 1.78
C TYR A 82 -7.98 32.26 0.63
N ARG A 83 -6.73 31.84 0.54
CA ARG A 83 -6.27 30.81 -0.41
C ARG A 83 -5.64 29.69 0.36
N ALA A 84 -5.92 28.46 -0.06
CA ALA A 84 -5.36 27.27 0.55
C ALA A 84 -4.64 26.40 -0.51
N GLN A 85 -3.47 25.94 -0.20
CA GLN A 85 -2.67 25.08 -1.06
C GLN A 85 -1.87 24.06 -0.24
N THR A 86 -1.61 22.89 -0.83
CA THR A 86 -0.65 21.92 -0.28
C THR A 86 0.75 22.28 -0.73
N VAL A 87 1.67 22.42 0.22
CA VAL A 87 3.08 22.70 -0.01
C VAL A 87 3.94 21.68 0.74
N GLY A 88 5.12 21.35 0.19
CA GLY A 88 6.09 20.49 0.85
C GLY A 88 7.10 21.35 1.62
N TYR A 89 7.22 21.18 2.93
CA TYR A 89 8.26 21.80 3.73
C TYR A 89 9.53 20.96 3.71
N GLU A 90 10.65 21.56 3.26
CA GLU A 90 11.94 20.86 3.22
C GLU A 90 12.54 20.71 4.61
N ARG A 91 12.82 19.48 5.00
CA ARG A 91 13.56 19.16 6.22
C ARG A 91 14.94 18.61 5.85
N PRO A 92 16.02 19.10 6.46
CA PRO A 92 17.35 18.54 6.23
C PRO A 92 17.39 17.03 6.57
N GLY A 93 17.71 16.19 5.58
CA GLY A 93 17.87 14.74 5.77
C GLY A 93 16.58 13.91 5.89
N SER A 94 15.42 14.48 5.59
CA SER A 94 14.11 13.79 5.61
C SER A 94 13.31 14.10 4.34
N GLU A 95 12.28 13.29 4.06
CA GLU A 95 11.31 13.62 3.02
C GLU A 95 10.55 14.91 3.35
N PRO A 96 10.15 15.68 2.33
CA PRO A 96 9.38 16.91 2.53
C PRO A 96 8.10 16.65 3.31
N LEU A 97 7.84 17.47 4.33
CA LEU A 97 6.61 17.37 5.12
C LEU A 97 5.46 18.07 4.37
N PRO A 98 4.38 17.35 3.97
CA PRO A 98 3.25 17.98 3.32
C PRO A 98 2.45 18.81 4.32
N LEU A 99 2.30 20.10 4.01
CA LEU A 99 1.56 21.07 4.80
C LEU A 99 0.40 21.66 3.99
N SER A 100 -0.75 21.84 4.63
CA SER A 100 -1.76 22.78 4.15
C SER A 100 -1.32 24.18 4.52
N CYS A 101 -1.11 25.02 3.51
CA CYS A 101 -0.78 26.43 3.65
C CYS A 101 -2.03 27.25 3.34
N VAL A 102 -2.55 27.99 4.31
CA VAL A 102 -3.69 28.91 4.14
C VAL A 102 -3.18 30.31 4.28
N VAL A 103 -3.38 31.15 3.26
CA VAL A 103 -2.98 32.55 3.26
C VAL A 103 -4.22 33.43 3.38
N THR A 104 -4.21 34.30 4.39
CA THR A 104 -5.29 35.24 4.67
C THR A 104 -4.72 36.67 4.64
N PRO A 105 -5.24 37.56 3.77
CA PRO A 105 -4.88 38.96 3.81
C PRO A 105 -5.39 39.63 5.09
N ILE A 106 -4.56 40.39 5.74
CA ILE A 106 -4.89 41.13 6.96
C ILE A 106 -4.66 42.63 6.78
N ASP A 107 -5.48 43.45 7.45
CA ASP A 107 -5.36 44.91 7.39
C ASP A 107 -4.48 45.42 8.53
N THR A 108 -3.19 45.05 8.48
CA THR A 108 -2.19 45.52 9.45
C THR A 108 -1.09 46.22 8.72
N ALA A 109 -0.80 47.48 9.12
CA ALA A 109 0.18 48.33 8.46
C ALA A 109 1.56 47.64 8.35
N GLY A 110 2.03 47.42 7.12
CA GLY A 110 3.30 46.75 6.81
C GLY A 110 3.32 45.23 6.93
N LEU A 111 2.21 44.61 7.33
CA LEU A 111 2.08 43.18 7.52
C LEU A 111 0.78 42.67 6.83
N PRO A 112 0.76 42.59 5.49
CA PRO A 112 -0.48 42.30 4.76
C PRO A 112 -0.96 40.85 4.78
N LEU A 113 -0.15 39.87 5.18
CA LEU A 113 -0.44 38.44 5.05
C LEU A 113 -0.26 37.70 6.37
N LEU A 114 -1.28 36.91 6.72
CA LEU A 114 -1.22 35.92 7.75
C LEU A 114 -1.24 34.54 7.05
N VAL A 115 -0.32 33.65 7.44
CA VAL A 115 -0.19 32.30 6.90
C VAL A 115 -0.39 31.30 8.02
N GLU A 116 -1.34 30.39 7.83
CA GLU A 116 -1.56 29.23 8.69
C GLU A 116 -0.99 27.98 8.02
N LEU A 117 -0.22 27.20 8.77
CA LEU A 117 0.37 25.95 8.32
C LEU A 117 -0.15 24.79 9.16
N ARG A 118 -0.61 23.72 8.51
CA ARG A 118 -1.08 22.53 9.19
C ARG A 118 -0.49 21.27 8.52
N PRO A 119 0.07 20.35 9.28
CA PRO A 119 0.47 19.05 8.74
C PRO A 119 -0.74 18.29 8.21
N ILE A 120 -0.67 17.80 6.96
CA ILE A 120 -1.73 17.03 6.32
C ILE A 120 -1.30 15.60 5.99
N GLN A 121 -0.13 15.19 6.49
CA GLN A 121 0.43 13.87 6.21
C GLN A 121 -0.54 12.73 6.59
N GLU A 122 -1.19 12.81 7.75
CA GLU A 122 -2.16 11.82 8.20
C GLU A 122 -3.45 11.85 7.38
N GLN A 123 -3.93 13.04 6.98
CA GLN A 123 -5.10 13.19 6.11
C GLN A 123 -4.84 12.60 4.72
N LEU A 124 -3.70 12.92 4.09
CA LEU A 124 -3.33 12.37 2.79
C LEU A 124 -3.13 10.85 2.83
N ARG A 125 -2.62 10.33 3.94
CA ARG A 125 -2.52 8.89 4.15
C ARG A 125 -3.88 8.24 4.25
N VAL A 126 -4.80 8.82 5.03
CA VAL A 126 -6.18 8.36 5.16
C VAL A 126 -6.89 8.38 3.82
N GLU A 127 -6.84 9.46 3.06
CA GLU A 127 -7.46 9.57 1.74
C GLU A 127 -6.88 8.55 0.74
N ARG A 128 -5.57 8.31 0.77
CA ARG A 128 -4.93 7.32 -0.10
C ARG A 128 -5.39 5.90 0.24
N GLU A 129 -5.49 5.59 1.53
CA GLU A 129 -5.98 4.28 1.99
C GLU A 129 -7.48 4.09 1.64
N GLU A 130 -8.31 5.14 1.75
CA GLU A 130 -9.72 5.10 1.33
C GLU A 130 -9.86 4.84 -0.16
N ARG A 131 -9.12 5.56 -1.00
CA ARG A 131 -9.12 5.33 -2.46
C ARG A 131 -8.68 3.94 -2.83
N LEU A 132 -7.67 3.40 -2.15
CA LEU A 132 -7.22 2.01 -2.37
C LEU A 132 -8.31 1.00 -2.01
N LEU A 133 -9.02 1.21 -0.90
CA LEU A 133 -10.14 0.36 -0.48
C LEU A 133 -11.30 0.43 -1.49
N GLU A 134 -11.68 1.62 -1.95
CA GLU A 134 -12.73 1.81 -2.97
C GLU A 134 -12.37 1.12 -4.29
N GLN A 135 -11.11 1.28 -4.75
CA GLN A 135 -10.63 0.58 -5.95
C GLN A 135 -10.66 -0.94 -5.80
N GLN A 136 -10.31 -1.45 -4.62
CA GLN A 136 -10.37 -2.88 -4.35
C GLN A 136 -11.81 -3.42 -4.34
N GLU A 137 -12.75 -2.69 -3.73
CA GLU A 137 -14.16 -3.07 -3.72
C GLU A 137 -14.75 -3.06 -5.13
N ALA A 138 -14.51 -2.02 -5.92
CA ALA A 138 -14.93 -1.94 -7.32
C ALA A 138 -14.34 -3.09 -8.16
N THR A 139 -13.07 -3.40 -7.96
CA THR A 139 -12.41 -4.53 -8.66
C THR A 139 -13.04 -5.88 -8.27
N ARG A 140 -13.36 -6.08 -6.98
CA ARG A 140 -14.03 -7.30 -6.52
C ARG A 140 -15.44 -7.46 -7.11
N GLU A 141 -16.18 -6.37 -7.20
CA GLU A 141 -17.53 -6.38 -7.78
C GLU A 141 -17.47 -6.71 -9.28
N LEU A 142 -16.57 -6.09 -10.03
CA LEU A 142 -16.31 -6.41 -11.42
C LEU A 142 -15.96 -7.89 -11.63
N LEU A 143 -15.05 -8.42 -10.80
CA LEU A 143 -14.66 -9.84 -10.87
C LEU A 143 -15.83 -10.77 -10.58
N ARG A 144 -16.70 -10.43 -9.61
CA ARG A 144 -17.90 -11.20 -9.30
C ARG A 144 -18.84 -11.24 -10.50
N ASN A 145 -19.09 -10.09 -11.12
CA ASN A 145 -19.98 -10.01 -12.29
C ASN A 145 -19.39 -10.77 -13.48
N LEU A 146 -18.09 -10.58 -13.78
CA LEU A 146 -17.41 -11.31 -14.85
C LEU A 146 -17.43 -12.83 -14.63
N ALA A 147 -17.22 -13.27 -13.40
CA ALA A 147 -17.21 -14.70 -13.14
C ALA A 147 -18.60 -15.32 -13.24
N HIS A 148 -19.68 -14.62 -12.88
CA HIS A 148 -21.04 -15.06 -13.17
C HIS A 148 -21.30 -15.16 -14.67
N GLU A 149 -20.84 -14.18 -15.44
CA GLU A 149 -20.97 -14.18 -16.91
C GLU A 149 -20.12 -15.24 -17.60
N ILE A 150 -18.98 -15.64 -17.04
CA ILE A 150 -18.14 -16.72 -17.57
C ILE A 150 -18.64 -18.10 -17.13
N LYS A 151 -19.20 -18.25 -15.94
CA LYS A 151 -19.79 -19.52 -15.49
C LYS A 151 -20.91 -20.00 -16.40
N ASN A 152 -21.72 -19.07 -16.91
CA ASN A 152 -22.85 -19.40 -17.76
C ASN A 152 -22.42 -20.10 -19.07
N PRO A 153 -21.52 -19.56 -19.92
CA PRO A 153 -21.04 -20.24 -21.12
C PRO A 153 -20.26 -21.53 -20.80
N LEU A 154 -19.51 -21.59 -19.69
CA LEU A 154 -18.81 -22.82 -19.27
C LEU A 154 -19.80 -23.93 -18.93
N GLY A 155 -20.88 -23.59 -18.24
CA GLY A 155 -21.97 -24.52 -17.98
C GLY A 155 -22.62 -25.05 -19.27
N GLY A 156 -22.82 -24.18 -20.25
CA GLY A 156 -23.33 -24.54 -21.58
C GLY A 156 -22.35 -25.44 -22.35
N LEU A 157 -21.06 -25.12 -22.37
CA LEU A 157 -20.03 -25.98 -23.00
C LEU A 157 -19.96 -27.37 -22.38
N ARG A 158 -19.95 -27.41 -21.03
CA ARG A 158 -19.96 -28.68 -20.29
C ARG A 158 -21.18 -29.51 -20.61
N GLY A 159 -22.40 -28.93 -20.54
CA GLY A 159 -23.65 -29.61 -20.84
C GLY A 159 -23.71 -30.13 -22.28
N SER A 160 -23.27 -29.30 -23.26
CA SER A 160 -23.18 -29.72 -24.66
C SER A 160 -22.21 -30.87 -24.88
N ALA A 161 -21.04 -30.85 -24.22
CA ALA A 161 -20.06 -31.93 -24.29
C ALA A 161 -20.59 -33.24 -23.66
N GLN A 162 -21.35 -33.13 -22.55
CA GLN A 162 -22.00 -34.31 -21.92
C GLN A 162 -23.08 -34.93 -22.81
N LEU A 163 -23.91 -34.10 -23.46
CA LEU A 163 -24.91 -34.59 -24.39
C LEU A 163 -24.26 -35.28 -25.61
N LEU A 164 -23.22 -34.64 -26.15
CA LEU A 164 -22.47 -35.19 -27.28
C LEU A 164 -21.80 -36.53 -26.91
N GLU A 165 -21.23 -36.64 -25.68
CA GLU A 165 -20.62 -37.89 -25.20
C GLU A 165 -21.62 -39.07 -25.19
N GLY A 166 -22.88 -38.77 -24.87
CA GLY A 166 -23.97 -39.78 -24.89
C GLY A 166 -24.32 -40.27 -26.27
N GLU A 167 -24.17 -39.44 -27.32
CA GLU A 167 -24.48 -39.73 -28.71
C GLU A 167 -23.33 -40.36 -29.50
N LEU A 168 -22.11 -40.38 -28.92
CA LEU A 168 -20.92 -40.89 -29.59
C LEU A 168 -20.80 -42.43 -29.40
N ASP A 169 -20.83 -43.18 -30.52
CA ASP A 169 -20.61 -44.62 -30.52
C ASP A 169 -19.14 -45.03 -30.44
N ARG A 170 -18.20 -44.11 -30.83
CA ARG A 170 -16.76 -44.38 -30.88
C ARG A 170 -16.07 -43.98 -29.58
N PRO A 171 -15.42 -44.95 -28.87
CA PRO A 171 -14.71 -44.64 -27.62
C PRO A 171 -13.61 -43.59 -27.77
N GLU A 172 -12.92 -43.56 -28.91
CA GLU A 172 -11.84 -42.62 -29.18
C GLU A 172 -12.35 -41.16 -29.25
N LEU A 173 -13.59 -40.95 -29.68
CA LEU A 173 -14.21 -39.62 -29.74
C LEU A 173 -14.70 -39.14 -28.36
N ARG A 174 -15.05 -40.08 -27.46
CA ARG A 174 -15.42 -39.74 -26.08
C ARG A 174 -14.26 -39.20 -25.27
N GLU A 175 -13.02 -39.52 -25.62
CA GLU A 175 -11.85 -38.92 -24.97
C GLU A 175 -11.82 -37.42 -25.14
N TYR A 176 -12.20 -36.91 -26.34
CA TYR A 176 -12.25 -35.47 -26.58
C TYR A 176 -13.33 -34.74 -25.76
N THR A 177 -14.53 -35.35 -25.64
CA THR A 177 -15.60 -34.76 -24.82
C THR A 177 -15.25 -34.77 -23.34
N GLN A 178 -14.58 -35.78 -22.84
CA GLN A 178 -14.07 -35.86 -21.47
C GLN A 178 -13.01 -34.79 -21.18
N VAL A 179 -12.14 -34.50 -22.12
CA VAL A 179 -11.17 -33.40 -22.02
C VAL A 179 -11.89 -32.05 -21.90
N ILE A 180 -12.93 -31.82 -22.75
CA ILE A 180 -13.70 -30.56 -22.69
C ILE A 180 -14.43 -30.43 -21.35
N ILE A 181 -15.07 -31.48 -20.87
CA ILE A 181 -15.76 -31.49 -19.57
C ILE A 181 -14.76 -31.18 -18.43
N LYS A 182 -13.63 -31.88 -18.42
CA LYS A 182 -12.58 -31.70 -17.40
C LYS A 182 -12.00 -30.27 -17.39
N GLU A 183 -11.78 -29.69 -18.55
CA GLU A 183 -11.27 -28.29 -18.62
C GLU A 183 -12.36 -27.29 -18.24
N ALA A 184 -13.63 -27.52 -18.60
CA ALA A 184 -14.74 -26.66 -18.14
C ALA A 184 -14.89 -26.72 -16.62
N ASP A 185 -14.84 -27.92 -16.02
CA ASP A 185 -14.87 -28.07 -14.55
C ASP A 185 -13.67 -27.39 -13.88
N ARG A 186 -12.48 -27.51 -14.46
CA ARG A 186 -11.27 -26.83 -13.97
C ARG A 186 -11.42 -25.32 -14.00
N LEU A 187 -11.95 -24.76 -15.06
CA LEU A 187 -12.21 -23.32 -15.20
C LEU A 187 -13.28 -22.85 -14.20
N GLN A 188 -14.34 -23.63 -13.97
CA GLN A 188 -15.32 -23.32 -12.93
C GLN A 188 -14.70 -23.26 -11.53
N VAL A 189 -13.87 -24.23 -11.17
CA VAL A 189 -13.16 -24.23 -9.88
C VAL A 189 -12.22 -23.02 -9.73
N LEU A 190 -11.55 -22.60 -10.80
CA LEU A 190 -10.72 -21.40 -10.80
C LEU A 190 -11.55 -20.13 -10.60
N LEU A 191 -12.70 -20.03 -11.26
CA LEU A 191 -13.64 -18.92 -11.08
C LEU A 191 -14.25 -18.89 -9.67
N ASP A 192 -14.59 -20.05 -9.11
CA ASP A 192 -15.09 -20.13 -7.74
C ASP A 192 -14.06 -19.65 -6.73
N ARG A 193 -12.79 -19.95 -6.92
CA ARG A 193 -11.69 -19.42 -6.10
C ARG A 193 -11.54 -17.91 -6.22
N LEU A 194 -11.81 -17.32 -7.38
CA LEU A 194 -11.83 -15.87 -7.59
C LEU A 194 -12.99 -15.18 -6.87
N LEU A 195 -14.12 -15.87 -6.81
CA LEU A 195 -15.37 -15.35 -6.27
C LEU A 195 -15.57 -15.64 -4.81
N THR A 196 -14.70 -16.47 -4.18
CA THR A 196 -14.99 -16.95 -2.82
C THR A 196 -15.51 -15.76 -1.99
N PRO A 197 -16.86 -15.70 -1.79
CA PRO A 197 -17.42 -14.78 -0.82
C PRO A 197 -16.80 -15.15 0.52
N ARG A 198 -16.87 -14.30 1.50
CA ARG A 198 -16.74 -14.68 2.91
C ARG A 198 -17.68 -15.88 3.19
N SER A 199 -17.39 -17.08 2.69
CA SER A 199 -17.86 -18.30 3.36
C SER A 199 -17.36 -18.09 4.78
N ALA A 200 -18.25 -18.23 5.76
CA ALA A 200 -18.00 -17.90 7.14
C ALA A 200 -16.59 -18.37 7.51
N VAL A 201 -15.67 -17.39 7.63
CA VAL A 201 -14.26 -17.65 7.96
C VAL A 201 -14.31 -18.44 9.26
N GLN A 202 -13.89 -19.69 9.24
CA GLN A 202 -13.89 -20.52 10.45
C GLN A 202 -12.67 -20.12 11.28
N LEU A 203 -12.87 -19.08 12.09
CA LEU A 203 -11.82 -18.58 12.97
C LEU A 203 -11.62 -19.56 14.13
N VAL A 204 -10.48 -20.22 14.13
CA VAL A 204 -10.01 -21.10 15.20
C VAL A 204 -8.61 -20.66 15.65
N ALA A 205 -8.17 -21.14 16.81
CA ALA A 205 -6.77 -20.97 17.22
C ALA A 205 -5.88 -21.82 16.28
N VAL A 206 -4.94 -21.19 15.60
CA VAL A 206 -4.07 -21.81 14.59
C VAL A 206 -2.61 -21.59 14.96
N ASN A 207 -1.86 -22.67 15.03
CA ASN A 207 -0.41 -22.63 15.08
C ASN A 207 0.15 -22.38 13.67
N ILE A 208 0.72 -21.21 13.44
CA ILE A 208 1.22 -20.85 12.12
C ILE A 208 2.35 -21.78 11.63
N HIS A 209 3.14 -22.33 12.54
CA HIS A 209 4.23 -23.23 12.16
C HIS A 209 3.71 -24.56 11.60
N GLU A 210 2.56 -25.04 12.07
CA GLU A 210 1.89 -26.22 11.48
C GLU A 210 1.42 -25.96 10.04
N VAL A 211 0.86 -24.75 9.81
CA VAL A 211 0.49 -24.30 8.47
C VAL A 211 1.72 -24.28 7.55
N LEU A 212 2.83 -23.71 8.03
CA LEU A 212 4.08 -23.64 7.26
C LEU A 212 4.69 -25.00 6.97
N GLU A 213 4.67 -25.94 7.91
CA GLU A 213 5.15 -27.29 7.69
C GLU A 213 4.28 -28.05 6.67
N ARG A 214 2.96 -27.85 6.71
CA ARG A 214 2.07 -28.43 5.70
C ARG A 214 2.36 -27.88 4.31
N VAL A 215 2.54 -26.56 4.17
CA VAL A 215 2.91 -25.92 2.90
C VAL A 215 4.27 -26.43 2.42
N ARG A 216 5.26 -26.50 3.30
CA ARG A 216 6.60 -27.01 2.97
C ARG A 216 6.51 -28.42 2.40
N SER A 217 5.76 -29.30 3.03
CA SER A 217 5.59 -30.68 2.58
C SER A 217 4.91 -30.76 1.20
N LEU A 218 3.88 -29.92 0.95
CA LEU A 218 3.21 -29.85 -0.34
C LEU A 218 4.15 -29.36 -1.46
N VAL A 219 4.92 -28.32 -1.19
CA VAL A 219 5.85 -27.74 -2.17
C VAL A 219 7.02 -28.70 -2.46
N GLN A 220 7.54 -29.40 -1.46
CA GLN A 220 8.57 -30.40 -1.66
C GLN A 220 8.08 -31.61 -2.48
N ALA A 221 6.82 -31.99 -2.34
CA ALA A 221 6.20 -33.04 -3.17
C ALA A 221 5.97 -32.57 -4.61
N GLU A 222 5.58 -31.30 -4.81
CA GLU A 222 5.33 -30.71 -6.14
C GLU A 222 6.63 -30.41 -6.90
N PHE A 223 7.68 -29.98 -6.17
CA PHE A 223 9.00 -29.62 -6.71
C PHE A 223 10.11 -30.44 -6.02
N PRO A 224 10.23 -31.74 -6.35
CA PRO A 224 11.14 -32.64 -5.64
C PRO A 224 12.62 -32.36 -5.88
N ALA A 225 12.94 -31.59 -6.92
CA ALA A 225 14.31 -31.24 -7.29
C ALA A 225 14.44 -29.72 -7.55
N GLY A 226 15.59 -29.19 -7.23
CA GLY A 226 15.95 -27.80 -7.54
C GLY A 226 15.49 -26.76 -6.54
N ILE A 227 14.59 -27.05 -5.59
CA ILE A 227 14.09 -26.09 -4.59
C ILE A 227 14.44 -26.56 -3.18
N SER A 228 15.12 -25.69 -2.43
CA SER A 228 15.40 -25.88 -1.00
C SER A 228 14.51 -24.97 -0.16
N VAL A 229 13.67 -25.53 0.73
CA VAL A 229 12.79 -24.75 1.61
C VAL A 229 13.36 -24.78 3.04
N LEU A 230 13.92 -23.67 3.48
CA LEU A 230 14.53 -23.49 4.79
C LEU A 230 13.54 -22.88 5.79
N ARG A 231 13.71 -23.23 7.05
CA ARG A 231 12.91 -22.73 8.20
C ARG A 231 13.70 -21.74 9.01
N ASN A 232 13.07 -20.62 9.36
CA ASN A 232 13.60 -19.63 10.29
C ASN A 232 12.48 -19.13 11.21
N TYR A 233 11.98 -20.05 12.03
CA TYR A 233 10.81 -19.82 12.87
C TYR A 233 11.19 -19.23 14.21
N ASP A 234 10.35 -18.28 14.66
CA ASP A 234 10.39 -17.74 16.03
C ASP A 234 9.42 -18.54 16.91
N PRO A 235 9.91 -19.38 17.85
CA PRO A 235 9.05 -20.20 18.69
C PRO A 235 8.21 -19.40 19.69
N SER A 236 8.46 -18.10 19.84
CA SER A 236 7.70 -17.22 20.74
C SER A 236 6.40 -16.70 20.12
N VAL A 237 6.14 -16.98 18.85
CA VAL A 237 4.91 -16.59 18.18
C VAL A 237 3.74 -17.42 18.74
N PRO A 238 2.73 -16.79 19.37
CA PRO A 238 1.56 -17.51 19.88
C PRO A 238 0.62 -17.93 18.73
N ASP A 239 -0.34 -18.78 19.04
CA ASP A 239 -1.41 -19.13 18.10
C ASP A 239 -2.17 -17.88 17.69
N LEU A 240 -2.54 -17.81 16.41
CA LEU A 240 -3.39 -16.76 15.87
C LEU A 240 -4.82 -17.26 15.71
N VAL A 241 -5.78 -16.34 15.75
CA VAL A 241 -7.18 -16.63 15.43
C VAL A 241 -7.34 -16.50 13.91
N GLY A 242 -7.59 -17.63 13.22
CA GLY A 242 -7.63 -17.63 11.76
C GLY A 242 -8.29 -18.86 11.16
N ASP A 243 -8.47 -18.81 9.85
CA ASP A 243 -8.95 -19.93 9.02
C ASP A 243 -7.74 -20.68 8.46
N ILE A 244 -7.55 -21.91 8.92
CA ILE A 244 -6.39 -22.73 8.60
C ILE A 244 -6.24 -22.98 7.08
N GLU A 245 -7.36 -23.18 6.37
CA GLU A 245 -7.35 -23.48 4.93
C GLU A 245 -6.98 -22.23 4.13
N GLN A 246 -7.49 -21.04 4.51
CA GLN A 246 -7.12 -19.77 3.88
C GLN A 246 -5.65 -19.43 4.12
N LEU A 247 -5.13 -19.67 5.32
CA LEU A 247 -3.72 -19.45 5.66
C LEU A 247 -2.80 -20.38 4.88
N ILE A 248 -3.15 -21.68 4.80
CA ILE A 248 -2.41 -22.64 3.97
C ILE A 248 -2.40 -22.17 2.51
N GLN A 249 -3.55 -21.78 1.96
CA GLN A 249 -3.66 -21.37 0.57
C GLN A 249 -2.89 -20.04 0.30
N ALA A 250 -2.94 -19.08 1.23
CA ALA A 250 -2.19 -17.84 1.11
C ALA A 250 -0.68 -18.11 1.02
N VAL A 251 -0.15 -18.86 1.98
CA VAL A 251 1.28 -19.17 2.02
C VAL A 251 1.69 -20.04 0.83
N LEU A 252 0.87 -21.04 0.46
CA LEU A 252 1.14 -21.90 -0.67
C LEU A 252 1.21 -21.13 -1.99
N ASN A 253 0.33 -20.14 -2.21
CA ASN A 253 0.38 -19.30 -3.40
C ASN A 253 1.68 -18.50 -3.48
N VAL A 254 2.16 -17.93 -2.37
CA VAL A 254 3.43 -17.18 -2.34
C VAL A 254 4.61 -18.13 -2.59
N VAL A 255 4.65 -19.28 -1.89
CA VAL A 255 5.76 -20.23 -2.01
C VAL A 255 5.81 -20.88 -3.40
N ARG A 256 4.67 -21.20 -4.02
CA ARG A 256 4.60 -21.66 -5.41
C ARG A 256 5.11 -20.61 -6.39
N ASN A 257 4.75 -19.34 -6.18
CA ASN A 257 5.26 -18.25 -7.01
C ASN A 257 6.79 -18.14 -6.92
N ALA A 258 7.34 -18.24 -5.72
CA ALA A 258 8.78 -18.27 -5.49
C ALA A 258 9.44 -19.49 -6.18
N ALA A 259 8.93 -20.71 -5.95
CA ALA A 259 9.44 -21.93 -6.57
C ALA A 259 9.44 -21.87 -8.09
N GLN A 260 8.34 -21.42 -8.68
CA GLN A 260 8.23 -21.24 -10.13
C GLN A 260 9.19 -20.16 -10.66
N ALA A 261 9.42 -19.06 -9.92
CA ALA A 261 10.39 -18.03 -10.30
C ALA A 261 11.83 -18.58 -10.33
N LEU A 262 12.17 -19.41 -9.36
CA LEU A 262 13.47 -20.05 -9.26
C LEU A 262 13.72 -21.08 -10.38
N LEU A 263 12.68 -21.77 -10.83
CA LEU A 263 12.79 -22.78 -11.89
C LEU A 263 12.76 -22.16 -13.30
N SER A 264 12.05 -21.03 -13.51
CA SER A 264 11.92 -20.36 -14.81
C SER A 264 12.97 -19.29 -15.07
N GLY A 265 13.81 -18.94 -14.08
CA GLY A 265 14.77 -17.84 -14.18
C GLY A 265 15.89 -18.08 -15.19
N GLN A 266 16.49 -16.97 -15.69
CA GLN A 266 17.60 -16.95 -16.66
C GLN A 266 18.89 -17.71 -16.21
N ASN A 267 18.94 -18.20 -14.98
CA ASN A 267 20.04 -18.99 -14.44
C ASN A 267 20.03 -20.48 -14.86
N GLY A 268 19.32 -20.82 -15.93
CA GLY A 268 19.34 -22.18 -16.49
C GLY A 268 18.69 -23.25 -15.63
N GLY A 269 17.66 -22.90 -14.84
CA GLY A 269 16.89 -23.86 -14.06
C GLY A 269 17.66 -24.53 -12.91
N ARG A 270 18.68 -23.88 -12.36
CA ARG A 270 19.51 -24.44 -11.28
C ARG A 270 18.78 -24.54 -9.93
N GLY A 271 17.51 -24.08 -9.89
CA GLY A 271 16.78 -24.02 -8.63
C GLY A 271 17.24 -22.88 -7.73
N GLY A 272 16.87 -22.97 -6.46
CA GLY A 272 17.22 -21.92 -5.46
C GLY A 272 16.68 -22.23 -4.08
N THR A 273 16.73 -21.21 -3.22
CA THR A 273 16.36 -21.32 -1.81
C THR A 273 15.16 -20.45 -1.49
N ILE A 274 14.19 -21.03 -0.81
CA ILE A 274 13.05 -20.32 -0.21
C ILE A 274 13.20 -20.41 1.31
N VAL A 275 13.17 -19.28 1.99
CA VAL A 275 13.19 -19.21 3.46
C VAL A 275 11.81 -18.83 3.97
N LEU A 276 11.22 -19.69 4.80
CA LEU A 276 10.02 -19.39 5.57
C LEU A 276 10.43 -18.84 6.93
N ARG A 277 10.12 -17.57 7.18
CA ARG A 277 10.54 -16.86 8.38
C ARG A 277 9.32 -16.34 9.14
N THR A 278 9.29 -16.57 10.47
CA THR A 278 8.29 -15.97 11.35
C THR A 278 8.95 -15.10 12.41
N ARG A 279 8.30 -14.01 12.81
CA ARG A 279 8.71 -13.14 13.93
C ARG A 279 7.48 -12.61 14.64
N ALA A 280 7.61 -12.40 15.94
CA ALA A 280 6.62 -11.68 16.74
C ALA A 280 6.96 -10.17 16.70
N ALA A 281 6.20 -9.41 15.92
CA ALA A 281 6.34 -7.96 15.81
C ALA A 281 5.49 -7.24 16.85
N ARG A 282 6.09 -6.29 17.58
CA ARG A 282 5.41 -5.54 18.66
C ARG A 282 5.06 -4.13 18.21
N GLN A 283 3.95 -3.61 18.71
CA GLN A 283 3.46 -2.24 18.48
C GLN A 283 3.36 -1.89 16.98
N VAL A 284 2.78 -2.77 16.20
CA VAL A 284 2.61 -2.63 14.76
C VAL A 284 1.27 -1.98 14.45
N THR A 285 1.24 -1.09 13.45
CA THR A 285 -0.01 -0.55 12.91
C THR A 285 -0.37 -1.33 11.66
N ILE A 286 -1.51 -2.03 11.68
CA ILE A 286 -2.06 -2.78 10.56
C ILE A 286 -3.42 -2.17 10.22
N ALA A 287 -3.67 -1.82 8.96
CA ALA A 287 -4.94 -1.26 8.50
C ALA A 287 -5.49 -0.15 9.44
N ARG A 288 -4.63 0.80 9.85
CA ARG A 288 -4.92 1.93 10.78
C ARG A 288 -5.19 1.55 12.24
N GLN A 289 -5.17 0.28 12.58
CA GLN A 289 -5.32 -0.16 13.96
C GLN A 289 -3.96 -0.51 14.56
N ARG A 290 -3.72 -0.02 15.78
CA ARG A 290 -2.49 -0.32 16.51
C ARG A 290 -2.67 -1.64 17.27
N HIS A 291 -1.85 -2.62 16.92
CA HIS A 291 -1.81 -3.93 17.55
C HIS A 291 -0.60 -4.03 18.49
N LYS A 292 -0.82 -4.58 19.68
CA LYS A 292 0.29 -4.82 20.65
C LYS A 292 1.26 -5.85 20.12
N LEU A 293 0.74 -6.86 19.39
CA LEU A 293 1.49 -7.97 18.86
C LEU A 293 0.92 -8.35 17.48
N ALA A 294 1.79 -8.67 16.54
CA ALA A 294 1.44 -9.19 15.23
C ALA A 294 2.41 -10.30 14.83
N LEU A 295 1.93 -11.24 14.03
CA LEU A 295 2.76 -12.18 13.31
C LEU A 295 3.32 -11.48 12.07
N GLU A 296 4.64 -11.45 11.94
CA GLU A 296 5.34 -11.17 10.70
C GLU A 296 5.78 -12.48 10.08
N LEU A 297 5.10 -12.89 9.01
CA LEU A 297 5.42 -14.07 8.24
C LEU A 297 6.07 -13.65 6.92
N GLN A 298 7.27 -14.10 6.67
CA GLN A 298 8.02 -13.79 5.46
C GLN A 298 8.31 -15.05 4.64
N VAL A 299 8.08 -14.94 3.34
CA VAL A 299 8.57 -15.88 2.33
C VAL A 299 9.64 -15.16 1.54
N ILE A 300 10.88 -15.63 1.62
CA ILE A 300 12.06 -15.02 1.04
C ILE A 300 12.63 -15.97 0.00
N ASP A 301 12.82 -15.52 -1.23
CA ASP A 301 13.47 -16.28 -2.29
C ASP A 301 14.69 -15.55 -2.87
N ASP A 302 15.63 -16.30 -3.41
CA ASP A 302 16.83 -15.84 -4.09
C ASP A 302 16.66 -15.78 -5.63
N GLY A 303 15.42 -15.62 -6.10
CA GLY A 303 15.03 -15.62 -7.49
C GLY A 303 15.36 -14.32 -8.25
N PRO A 304 14.93 -14.24 -9.53
CA PRO A 304 15.25 -13.11 -10.41
C PRO A 304 14.59 -11.78 -10.00
N GLY A 305 13.65 -11.81 -9.07
CA GLY A 305 12.85 -10.66 -8.69
C GLY A 305 11.57 -10.51 -9.49
N VAL A 306 10.76 -9.53 -9.10
CA VAL A 306 9.52 -9.15 -9.80
C VAL A 306 9.86 -8.11 -10.87
N PRO A 307 9.43 -8.30 -12.13
CA PRO A 307 9.62 -7.32 -13.20
C PRO A 307 9.05 -5.95 -12.82
N GLU A 308 9.77 -4.88 -13.20
CA GLU A 308 9.43 -3.51 -12.80
C GLU A 308 8.06 -3.07 -13.33
N GLU A 309 7.70 -3.54 -14.51
CA GLU A 309 6.44 -3.19 -15.20
C GLU A 309 5.18 -3.66 -14.46
N ILE A 310 5.31 -4.67 -13.60
CA ILE A 310 4.17 -5.24 -12.85
C ILE A 310 4.25 -4.98 -11.34
N ARG A 311 5.30 -4.37 -10.82
CA ARG A 311 5.50 -4.18 -9.37
C ARG A 311 4.30 -3.51 -8.70
N ASP A 312 3.84 -2.39 -9.23
CA ASP A 312 2.72 -1.64 -8.63
C ASP A 312 1.37 -2.37 -8.73
N ARG A 313 1.30 -3.44 -9.54
CA ARG A 313 0.07 -4.17 -9.84
C ARG A 313 0.16 -5.67 -9.54
N VAL A 314 1.18 -6.09 -8.79
CA VAL A 314 1.46 -7.51 -8.53
C VAL A 314 0.32 -8.23 -7.81
N PHE A 315 -0.46 -7.50 -7.01
CA PHE A 315 -1.64 -8.00 -6.31
C PHE A 315 -2.95 -7.84 -7.10
N ASN A 316 -2.92 -7.17 -8.27
CA ASN A 316 -4.11 -7.03 -9.09
C ASN A 316 -4.45 -8.36 -9.74
N PRO A 317 -5.74 -8.75 -9.78
CA PRO A 317 -6.17 -9.96 -10.46
C PRO A 317 -5.79 -9.95 -11.94
N LEU A 318 -5.46 -11.13 -12.48
CA LEU A 318 -5.07 -11.36 -13.87
C LEU A 318 -3.74 -10.71 -14.29
N VAL A 319 -3.02 -10.09 -13.36
CA VAL A 319 -1.66 -9.61 -13.61
C VAL A 319 -0.67 -10.75 -13.38
N SER A 320 0.07 -11.09 -14.43
CA SER A 320 1.11 -12.14 -14.39
C SER A 320 2.36 -11.67 -15.16
N GLY A 321 3.51 -11.85 -14.56
CA GLY A 321 4.81 -11.63 -15.23
C GLY A 321 5.31 -12.87 -15.99
N ARG A 322 4.47 -13.92 -16.16
CA ARG A 322 4.85 -15.19 -16.81
C ARG A 322 3.81 -15.62 -17.82
N GLU A 323 4.26 -16.25 -18.91
CA GLU A 323 3.40 -16.94 -19.85
C GLU A 323 2.68 -18.10 -19.16
N GLY A 324 1.34 -18.17 -19.30
CA GLY A 324 0.51 -19.21 -18.69
C GLY A 324 0.20 -19.04 -17.20
N GLY A 325 0.67 -17.97 -16.56
CA GLY A 325 0.28 -17.64 -15.19
C GLY A 325 -1.14 -17.08 -15.12
N SER A 326 -1.97 -17.60 -14.20
CA SER A 326 -3.36 -17.13 -14.01
C SER A 326 -3.46 -15.69 -13.49
N GLY A 327 -2.41 -15.15 -12.88
CA GLY A 327 -2.43 -13.82 -12.24
C GLY A 327 -3.37 -13.70 -11.03
N ILE A 328 -3.87 -14.80 -10.49
CA ILE A 328 -4.89 -14.84 -9.43
C ILE A 328 -4.27 -15.09 -8.06
N GLY A 329 -3.14 -15.80 -8.02
CA GLY A 329 -2.56 -16.31 -6.77
C GLY A 329 -2.26 -15.21 -5.75
N LEU A 330 -1.61 -14.12 -6.14
CA LEU A 330 -1.25 -13.02 -5.23
C LEU A 330 -2.46 -12.15 -4.83
N ALA A 331 -3.45 -12.00 -5.71
CA ALA A 331 -4.72 -11.35 -5.37
C ALA A 331 -5.46 -12.10 -4.25
N LEU A 332 -5.44 -13.45 -4.29
CA LEU A 332 -5.98 -14.29 -3.22
C LEU A 332 -5.19 -14.15 -1.91
N VAL A 333 -3.87 -14.03 -1.97
CA VAL A 333 -3.03 -13.79 -0.77
C VAL A 333 -3.47 -12.51 -0.08
N GLN A 334 -3.67 -11.43 -0.83
CA GLN A 334 -4.15 -10.17 -0.30
C GLN A 334 -5.54 -10.30 0.34
N THR A 335 -6.46 -10.99 -0.34
CA THR A 335 -7.81 -11.25 0.19
C THR A 335 -7.78 -12.05 1.50
N TYR A 336 -6.96 -13.11 1.56
CA TYR A 336 -6.87 -13.94 2.77
C TYR A 336 -6.19 -13.20 3.93
N ALA A 337 -5.15 -12.40 3.67
CA ALA A 337 -4.56 -11.55 4.69
C ALA A 337 -5.60 -10.56 5.27
N GLN A 338 -6.39 -9.92 4.42
CA GLN A 338 -7.46 -9.00 4.84
C GLN A 338 -8.58 -9.67 5.63
N ASN A 339 -8.97 -10.91 5.27
CA ASN A 339 -9.96 -11.68 6.03
C ASN A 339 -9.51 -11.95 7.47
N HIS A 340 -8.20 -11.94 7.72
CA HIS A 340 -7.57 -12.08 9.03
C HIS A 340 -7.19 -10.73 9.67
N GLY A 341 -7.70 -9.61 9.15
CA GLY A 341 -7.38 -8.26 9.65
C GLY A 341 -5.93 -7.84 9.39
N GLY A 342 -5.23 -8.54 8.48
CA GLY A 342 -3.84 -8.33 8.15
C GLY A 342 -3.62 -7.61 6.83
N VAL A 343 -2.34 -7.44 6.48
CA VAL A 343 -1.89 -6.88 5.21
C VAL A 343 -0.78 -7.74 4.61
N VAL A 344 -0.60 -7.64 3.29
CA VAL A 344 0.52 -8.24 2.59
C VAL A 344 1.32 -7.16 1.89
N GLU A 345 2.63 -7.24 2.03
CA GLU A 345 3.61 -6.34 1.41
C GLU A 345 4.68 -7.16 0.70
N PHE A 346 5.42 -6.55 -0.22
CA PHE A 346 6.57 -7.19 -0.81
C PHE A 346 7.71 -6.19 -1.08
N ASP A 347 8.92 -6.70 -1.02
CA ASP A 347 10.14 -6.04 -1.47
C ASP A 347 10.86 -6.97 -2.44
N SER A 348 11.27 -6.47 -3.61
CA SER A 348 11.86 -7.32 -4.64
C SER A 348 12.98 -6.63 -5.39
N ARG A 349 14.09 -7.35 -5.44
CA ARG A 349 15.26 -7.04 -6.27
C ARG A 349 15.86 -8.35 -6.81
N PRO A 350 16.60 -8.30 -7.91
CA PRO A 350 17.30 -9.50 -8.40
C PRO A 350 18.14 -10.17 -7.31
N GLY A 351 17.95 -11.46 -7.11
CA GLY A 351 18.59 -12.25 -6.06
C GLY A 351 17.90 -12.20 -4.69
N ARG A 352 16.82 -11.44 -4.53
CA ARG A 352 16.08 -11.40 -3.27
C ARG A 352 14.68 -10.84 -3.43
N THR A 353 13.67 -11.70 -3.30
CA THR A 353 12.27 -11.28 -3.17
C THR A 353 11.75 -11.66 -1.79
N ILE A 354 11.02 -10.77 -1.14
CA ILE A 354 10.42 -10.98 0.17
C ILE A 354 8.95 -10.63 0.05
N PHE A 355 8.07 -11.59 0.34
CA PHE A 355 6.67 -11.33 0.61
C PHE A 355 6.47 -11.39 2.12
N THR A 356 5.86 -10.35 2.69
CA THR A 356 5.61 -10.22 4.12
C THR A 356 4.11 -10.18 4.38
N LEU A 357 3.59 -11.12 5.14
CA LEU A 357 2.23 -11.09 5.68
C LEU A 357 2.30 -10.62 7.12
N LEU A 358 1.61 -9.53 7.44
CA LEU A 358 1.43 -9.01 8.80
C LEU A 358 0.02 -9.34 9.27
N LEU A 359 -0.11 -10.22 10.26
CA LEU A 359 -1.40 -10.66 10.81
C LEU A 359 -1.49 -10.29 12.29
N PRO A 360 -2.60 -9.67 12.76
CA PRO A 360 -2.74 -9.33 14.16
C PRO A 360 -2.79 -10.58 15.03
N LEU A 361 -2.09 -10.54 16.16
CA LEU A 361 -2.17 -11.52 17.24
C LEU A 361 -2.99 -10.89 18.35
N THR A 362 -4.07 -11.52 18.73
CA THR A 362 -4.99 -11.04 19.80
C THR A 362 -4.44 -11.33 21.19
#